data_c3c8fa2f1fb89171877205c15b32989f
#
_entry.id   c3c8fa2f1fb89171877205c15b32989f
#
_cell.length_a   1.000
_cell.length_b   1.000
_cell.length_c   1.000
_cell.angle_alpha   90.00
_cell.angle_beta   90.00
_cell.angle_gamma   90.00
#
_symmetry.space_group_name_H-M   'P 1'
#
loop_
_entity.id
_entity.type
_entity.pdbx_description
1 polymer ?
#
loop_
_entity_poly.entity_id
_entity_poly.type
_entity_poly.pdbx_seq_one_letter_code
_entity_poly.pdbx_strand_id
1 'polypeptide(L)'
;DNDKVSMTTRLSGPKTFFLPYNRDLENPPVETGYRSKYLWEEVLTPSSLLDVIENFIHLSKEDELYFDVKSQSIKKKTKDALIFPRYHQLDLIRNFRRQLREDGVGKNYLVQHTTGSGKSYSIGWLSHTLTSFYESEGDTKRMFDTIIVVTDRQVLDEQLGKLIRSLQKDEGIVHTTRDGGSKELREVLEKGKDIVITTIQKFPFISETISSLGDRKFGVIIDEVHSSQSGELSKELKKSLSKSEDDDEFDYEEMLRQEIQ
;
A
#
# COMPACT_ATOMS: atom_id res chain seq x y z
N ASP A 1 26.92 -9.37 -7.69
CA ASP A 1 27.56 -9.94 -6.52
C ASP A 1 26.65 -11.02 -5.92
N ASN A 2 27.25 -12.01 -5.25
CA ASN A 2 26.48 -13.09 -4.65
C ASN A 2 25.72 -12.63 -3.39
N ASP A 3 26.30 -11.73 -2.63
CA ASP A 3 25.79 -11.28 -1.34
C ASP A 3 24.76 -10.14 -1.46
N LYS A 4 24.96 -9.28 -2.45
CA LYS A 4 24.15 -8.08 -2.65
C LYS A 4 23.67 -7.95 -4.09
N VAL A 5 22.40 -7.61 -4.23
CA VAL A 5 21.75 -7.32 -5.50
C VAL A 5 21.27 -5.87 -5.48
N SER A 6 21.48 -5.19 -6.58
CA SER A 6 21.01 -3.82 -6.78
C SER A 6 20.26 -3.70 -8.09
N MET A 7 19.26 -2.84 -8.12
CA MET A 7 18.42 -2.58 -9.28
C MET A 7 18.44 -1.10 -9.66
N THR A 8 18.20 -0.82 -10.92
CA THR A 8 17.88 0.52 -11.41
C THR A 8 16.89 0.41 -12.56
N THR A 9 16.01 1.38 -12.69
CA THR A 9 15.05 1.48 -13.79
C THR A 9 15.58 2.37 -14.93
N ARG A 10 16.71 3.04 -14.71
CA ARG A 10 17.32 3.93 -15.71
C ARG A 10 18.83 3.99 -15.57
N LEU A 11 19.54 3.67 -16.64
CA LEU A 11 20.97 3.88 -16.72
C LEU A 11 21.28 5.34 -17.12
N SER A 12 22.18 5.98 -16.37
CA SER A 12 22.62 7.38 -16.56
C SER A 12 24.14 7.51 -16.47
N GLY A 13 24.88 6.47 -16.92
CA GLY A 13 26.33 6.40 -16.81
C GLY A 13 26.80 6.51 -15.34
N PRO A 14 27.80 7.37 -15.06
CA PRO A 14 28.30 7.54 -13.69
C PRO A 14 27.29 8.09 -12.68
N LYS A 15 26.18 8.66 -13.16
CA LYS A 15 25.09 9.19 -12.34
C LYS A 15 23.97 8.17 -12.12
N THR A 16 24.15 6.91 -12.52
CA THR A 16 23.14 5.87 -12.28
C THR A 16 22.99 5.64 -10.78
N PHE A 17 21.76 5.76 -10.31
CA PHE A 17 21.42 5.45 -8.93
C PHE A 17 20.88 4.03 -8.84
N PHE A 18 21.48 3.24 -7.97
CA PHE A 18 21.10 1.86 -7.72
C PHE A 18 20.41 1.72 -6.38
N LEU A 19 19.30 1.03 -6.36
CA LEU A 19 18.55 0.68 -5.15
C LEU A 19 18.86 -0.76 -4.74
N PRO A 20 18.98 -1.06 -3.45
CA PRO A 20 19.14 -2.44 -2.99
C PRO A 20 17.90 -3.27 -3.35
N TYR A 21 18.15 -4.52 -3.77
CA TYR A 21 17.13 -5.49 -4.13
C TYR A 21 17.37 -6.82 -3.41
N ASN A 22 17.78 -6.77 -2.17
CA ASN A 22 18.07 -7.91 -1.33
C ASN A 22 16.81 -8.38 -0.59
N ARG A 23 16.83 -9.62 -0.11
CA ARG A 23 15.79 -10.17 0.77
C ARG A 23 15.81 -9.52 2.16
N ASP A 24 17.00 -9.09 2.60
CA ASP A 24 17.26 -8.40 3.86
C ASP A 24 18.30 -7.30 3.64
N LEU A 25 19.02 -6.83 4.64
CA LEU A 25 20.17 -5.93 4.48
C LEU A 25 21.19 -6.50 3.50
N GLU A 26 21.47 -7.80 3.61
CA GLU A 26 22.19 -8.64 2.66
C GLU A 26 21.36 -9.89 2.38
N ASN A 27 21.62 -10.56 1.26
CA ASN A 27 20.94 -11.82 0.99
C ASN A 27 21.37 -12.88 2.01
N PRO A 28 20.43 -13.56 2.67
CA PRO A 28 20.74 -14.56 3.68
C PRO A 28 21.55 -15.72 3.10
N PRO A 29 22.39 -16.39 3.92
CA PRO A 29 23.11 -17.58 3.49
C PRO A 29 22.14 -18.68 2.98
N VAL A 30 22.58 -19.41 1.96
CA VAL A 30 21.88 -20.57 1.42
C VAL A 30 22.77 -21.81 1.56
N GLU A 31 22.16 -22.97 1.75
CA GLU A 31 22.91 -24.22 1.90
C GLU A 31 23.75 -24.56 0.66
N THR A 32 23.18 -24.32 -0.53
CA THR A 32 23.83 -24.60 -1.80
C THR A 32 23.53 -23.49 -2.83
N GLY A 33 24.51 -23.19 -3.69
CA GLY A 33 24.35 -22.25 -4.78
C GLY A 33 24.59 -20.80 -4.38
N TYR A 34 23.91 -19.89 -5.08
CA TYR A 34 24.08 -18.46 -4.93
C TYR A 34 22.99 -17.87 -4.01
N ARG A 35 23.36 -16.97 -3.10
CA ARG A 35 22.41 -16.24 -2.25
C ARG A 35 21.39 -15.44 -3.07
N SER A 36 21.80 -15.02 -4.27
CA SER A 36 20.97 -14.27 -5.23
C SER A 36 20.07 -15.17 -6.11
N LYS A 37 20.01 -16.50 -5.87
CA LYS A 37 19.24 -17.45 -6.69
C LYS A 37 17.73 -17.13 -6.77
N TYR A 38 17.18 -16.50 -5.76
CA TYR A 38 15.77 -16.05 -5.75
C TYR A 38 15.42 -15.15 -6.94
N LEU A 39 16.41 -14.47 -7.55
CA LEU A 39 16.16 -13.63 -8.72
C LEU A 39 15.62 -14.45 -9.89
N TRP A 40 16.24 -15.59 -10.21
CA TRP A 40 15.82 -16.42 -11.35
C TRP A 40 14.86 -17.53 -10.94
N GLU A 41 14.85 -17.96 -9.67
CA GLU A 41 13.93 -18.99 -9.19
C GLU A 41 12.56 -18.42 -8.82
N GLU A 42 12.45 -17.13 -8.43
CA GLU A 42 11.22 -16.53 -7.92
C GLU A 42 10.84 -15.24 -8.66
N VAL A 43 11.76 -14.25 -8.74
CA VAL A 43 11.42 -12.89 -9.23
C VAL A 43 11.33 -12.83 -10.75
N LEU A 44 12.28 -13.46 -11.46
CA LEU A 44 12.41 -13.37 -12.91
C LEU A 44 11.81 -14.57 -13.64
N THR A 45 11.01 -15.39 -12.95
CA THR A 45 10.23 -16.45 -13.63
C THR A 45 9.17 -15.82 -14.56
N PRO A 46 8.77 -16.49 -15.65
CA PRO A 46 7.81 -15.92 -16.60
C PRO A 46 6.50 -15.45 -15.95
N SER A 47 5.93 -16.26 -15.05
CA SER A 47 4.69 -15.90 -14.32
C SER A 47 4.89 -14.72 -13.38
N SER A 48 6.01 -14.67 -12.69
CA SER A 48 6.36 -13.58 -11.80
C SER A 48 6.59 -12.27 -12.57
N LEU A 49 7.27 -12.32 -13.71
CA LEU A 49 7.49 -11.15 -14.56
C LEU A 49 6.17 -10.60 -15.11
N LEU A 50 5.26 -11.47 -15.53
CA LEU A 50 3.93 -11.05 -15.98
C LEU A 50 3.16 -10.36 -14.84
N ASP A 51 3.16 -10.93 -13.63
CA ASP A 51 2.55 -10.32 -12.46
C ASP A 51 3.17 -8.94 -12.14
N VAL A 52 4.50 -8.83 -12.22
CA VAL A 52 5.21 -7.55 -11.98
C VAL A 52 4.86 -6.51 -13.05
N ILE A 53 4.84 -6.90 -14.32
CA ILE A 53 4.48 -5.99 -15.43
C ILE A 53 3.03 -5.54 -15.30
N GLU A 54 2.15 -6.45 -14.97
CA GLU A 54 0.72 -6.16 -14.90
C GLU A 54 0.35 -5.34 -13.67
N ASN A 55 0.90 -5.67 -12.48
CA ASN A 55 0.38 -5.17 -11.22
C ASN A 55 1.29 -4.17 -10.51
N PHE A 56 2.58 -4.08 -10.87
CA PHE A 56 3.54 -3.28 -10.11
C PHE A 56 4.24 -2.20 -10.95
N ILE A 57 4.58 -2.49 -12.21
CA ILE A 57 5.28 -1.50 -13.03
C ILE A 57 4.34 -0.34 -13.36
N HIS A 58 4.83 0.87 -13.11
CA HIS A 58 4.10 2.09 -13.40
C HIS A 58 5.02 3.16 -14.00
N LEU A 59 4.53 3.85 -15.02
CA LEU A 59 5.21 5.00 -15.60
C LEU A 59 4.68 6.28 -14.95
N SER A 60 5.43 6.80 -13.99
CA SER A 60 5.11 8.08 -13.34
C SER A 60 5.63 9.25 -14.16
N LYS A 61 4.83 10.31 -14.24
CA LYS A 61 5.24 11.59 -14.80
C LYS A 61 5.49 12.57 -13.68
N GLU A 62 6.75 12.94 -13.49
CA GLU A 62 7.17 13.88 -12.46
C GLU A 62 7.49 15.22 -13.09
N ASP A 63 6.91 16.28 -12.56
CA ASP A 63 7.18 17.64 -12.98
C ASP A 63 8.31 18.23 -12.12
N GLU A 64 9.44 18.49 -12.76
CA GLU A 64 10.59 19.17 -12.15
C GLU A 64 10.59 20.63 -12.53
N LEU A 65 10.56 21.51 -11.54
CA LEU A 65 10.76 22.94 -11.76
C LEU A 65 12.25 23.24 -11.78
N TYR A 66 12.75 23.88 -12.83
CA TYR A 66 14.13 24.30 -12.91
C TYR A 66 14.23 25.77 -13.35
N PHE A 67 15.26 26.44 -12.88
CA PHE A 67 15.52 27.81 -13.29
C PHE A 67 16.29 27.80 -14.62
N ASP A 68 15.68 28.36 -15.67
CA ASP A 68 16.34 28.53 -16.98
C ASP A 68 17.10 29.85 -16.98
N VAL A 69 18.42 29.75 -16.94
CA VAL A 69 19.32 30.93 -16.91
C VAL A 69 19.18 31.82 -18.16
N LYS A 70 18.83 31.25 -19.31
CA LYS A 70 18.70 32.01 -20.57
C LYS A 70 17.45 32.90 -20.59
N SER A 71 16.33 32.38 -20.10
CA SER A 71 15.06 33.12 -20.06
C SER A 71 14.81 33.77 -18.71
N GLN A 72 15.71 33.62 -17.72
CA GLN A 72 15.58 34.09 -16.34
C GLN A 72 14.20 33.75 -15.71
N SER A 73 13.69 32.59 -16.00
CA SER A 73 12.36 32.17 -15.53
C SER A 73 12.38 30.73 -15.05
N ILE A 74 11.45 30.41 -14.14
CA ILE A 74 11.21 29.04 -13.71
C ILE A 74 10.44 28.33 -14.80
N LYS A 75 11.03 27.25 -15.32
CA LYS A 75 10.40 26.36 -16.30
C LYS A 75 10.09 25.02 -15.70
N LYS A 76 9.07 24.39 -16.23
CA LYS A 76 8.63 23.04 -15.87
C LYS A 76 9.14 22.07 -16.91
N LYS A 77 9.75 20.98 -16.44
CA LYS A 77 10.16 19.84 -17.27
C LYS A 77 9.52 18.59 -16.71
N THR A 78 8.70 17.94 -17.53
CA THR A 78 8.17 16.62 -17.18
C THR A 78 9.21 15.55 -17.44
N LYS A 79 9.48 14.72 -16.45
CA LYS A 79 10.33 13.52 -16.54
C LYS A 79 9.46 12.30 -16.38
N ASP A 80 9.67 11.33 -17.25
CA ASP A 80 9.10 10.00 -17.08
C ASP A 80 10.02 9.19 -16.16
N ALA A 81 9.43 8.61 -15.11
CA ALA A 81 10.11 7.72 -14.18
C ALA A 81 9.39 6.37 -14.16
N LEU A 82 10.11 5.31 -14.51
CA LEU A 82 9.60 3.96 -14.38
C LEU A 82 9.71 3.54 -12.91
N ILE A 83 8.57 3.28 -12.30
CA ILE A 83 8.47 2.77 -10.93
C ILE A 83 8.46 1.24 -11.00
N PHE A 84 9.34 0.63 -10.23
CA PHE A 84 9.49 -0.81 -10.09
C PHE A 84 9.53 -1.15 -8.59
N PRO A 85 8.86 -2.22 -8.13
CA PRO A 85 8.82 -2.54 -6.71
C PRO A 85 10.20 -2.99 -6.22
N ARG A 86 10.57 -2.59 -5.01
CA ARG A 86 11.69 -3.22 -4.29
C ARG A 86 11.31 -4.62 -3.87
N TYR A 87 12.30 -5.47 -3.59
CA TYR A 87 12.04 -6.86 -3.21
C TYR A 87 11.05 -6.97 -2.04
N HIS A 88 11.28 -6.26 -0.94
CA HIS A 88 10.40 -6.30 0.22
C HIS A 88 8.96 -5.81 -0.05
N GLN A 89 8.77 -4.90 -1.01
CA GLN A 89 7.43 -4.43 -1.40
C GLN A 89 6.70 -5.52 -2.23
N LEU A 90 7.42 -6.14 -3.15
CA LEU A 90 6.90 -7.26 -3.95
C LEU A 90 6.54 -8.45 -3.06
N ASP A 91 7.46 -8.81 -2.16
CA ASP A 91 7.30 -9.92 -1.21
C ASP A 91 6.11 -9.67 -0.27
N LEU A 92 5.99 -8.46 0.29
CA LEU A 92 4.86 -8.06 1.12
C LEU A 92 3.52 -8.31 0.42
N ILE A 93 3.34 -7.77 -0.79
CA ILE A 93 2.07 -7.89 -1.50
C ILE A 93 1.75 -9.35 -1.83
N ARG A 94 2.75 -10.13 -2.24
CA ARG A 94 2.58 -11.56 -2.55
C ARG A 94 2.24 -12.39 -1.33
N ASN A 95 2.92 -12.15 -0.21
CA ASN A 95 2.64 -12.81 1.07
C ASN A 95 1.25 -12.44 1.57
N PHE A 96 0.88 -11.16 1.49
CA PHE A 96 -0.44 -10.70 1.89
C PHE A 96 -1.56 -11.36 1.05
N ARG A 97 -1.40 -11.42 -0.28
CA ARG A 97 -2.36 -12.11 -1.17
C ARG A 97 -2.52 -13.58 -0.81
N ARG A 98 -1.42 -14.27 -0.48
CA ARG A 98 -1.45 -15.68 -0.06
C ARG A 98 -2.18 -15.83 1.27
N GLN A 99 -1.78 -15.06 2.28
CA GLN A 99 -2.40 -15.11 3.61
C GLN A 99 -3.88 -14.78 3.58
N LEU A 100 -4.28 -13.75 2.81
CA LEU A 100 -5.67 -13.38 2.68
C LEU A 100 -6.53 -14.48 2.03
N ARG A 101 -5.95 -15.29 1.11
CA ARG A 101 -6.65 -16.47 0.56
C ARG A 101 -6.84 -17.58 1.58
N GLU A 102 -5.87 -17.76 2.47
CA GLU A 102 -5.91 -18.79 3.52
C GLU A 102 -6.85 -18.40 4.67
N ASP A 103 -6.75 -17.16 5.13
CA ASP A 103 -7.48 -16.66 6.31
C ASP A 103 -8.90 -16.15 6.00
N GLY A 104 -9.12 -15.68 4.77
CA GLY A 104 -10.35 -14.97 4.40
C GLY A 104 -10.41 -13.55 4.95
N VAL A 105 -11.62 -12.98 5.02
CA VAL A 105 -11.88 -11.65 5.59
C VAL A 105 -12.04 -11.72 7.12
N GLY A 106 -11.87 -10.56 7.79
CA GLY A 106 -12.08 -10.44 9.25
C GLY A 106 -10.81 -10.62 10.08
N LYS A 107 -9.63 -10.71 9.46
CA LYS A 107 -8.35 -10.75 10.15
C LYS A 107 -7.65 -9.39 10.13
N ASN A 108 -6.85 -9.14 11.17
CA ASN A 108 -6.00 -7.96 11.29
C ASN A 108 -4.56 -8.34 10.94
N TYR A 109 -3.88 -7.48 10.18
CA TYR A 109 -2.50 -7.67 9.78
C TYR A 109 -1.67 -6.45 10.16
N LEU A 110 -0.50 -6.66 10.71
CA LEU A 110 0.48 -5.62 10.97
C LEU A 110 1.59 -5.69 9.93
N VAL A 111 1.88 -4.56 9.30
CA VAL A 111 2.98 -4.42 8.35
C VAL A 111 3.97 -3.40 8.90
N GLN A 112 5.16 -3.88 9.24
CA GLN A 112 6.22 -3.03 9.74
C GLN A 112 7.16 -2.62 8.60
N HIS A 113 7.33 -1.32 8.41
CA HIS A 113 8.23 -0.73 7.43
C HIS A 113 9.20 0.23 8.10
N THR A 114 10.48 0.15 7.73
CA THR A 114 11.47 1.15 8.16
C THR A 114 11.26 2.47 7.43
N THR A 115 11.68 3.56 8.05
CA THR A 115 11.63 4.90 7.42
C THR A 115 12.43 4.91 6.10
N GLY A 116 11.84 5.49 5.06
CA GLY A 116 12.48 5.55 3.72
C GLY A 116 12.40 4.26 2.90
N SER A 117 11.72 3.21 3.39
CA SER A 117 11.53 1.95 2.64
C SER A 117 10.58 2.07 1.45
N GLY A 118 9.84 3.17 1.34
CA GLY A 118 8.81 3.37 0.31
C GLY A 118 7.44 2.84 0.71
N LYS A 119 7.09 2.92 1.99
CA LYS A 119 5.79 2.52 2.58
C LYS A 119 4.59 2.98 1.76
N SER A 120 4.59 4.23 1.29
CA SER A 120 3.49 4.79 0.49
C SER A 120 3.23 4.01 -0.80
N TYR A 121 4.28 3.53 -1.47
CA TYR A 121 4.14 2.66 -2.65
C TYR A 121 3.56 1.30 -2.27
N SER A 122 3.98 0.73 -1.14
CA SER A 122 3.40 -0.53 -0.64
C SER A 122 1.90 -0.38 -0.37
N ILE A 123 1.48 0.72 0.27
CA ILE A 123 0.07 1.04 0.50
C ILE A 123 -0.66 1.19 -0.84
N GLY A 124 -0.07 1.91 -1.81
CA GLY A 124 -0.65 2.09 -3.12
C GLY A 124 -0.88 0.77 -3.86
N TRP A 125 0.14 -0.06 -3.98
CA TRP A 125 0.02 -1.38 -4.62
C TRP A 125 -0.94 -2.30 -3.86
N LEU A 126 -0.91 -2.31 -2.53
CA LEU A 126 -1.84 -3.10 -1.72
C LEU A 126 -3.29 -2.67 -1.98
N SER A 127 -3.55 -1.35 -1.97
CA SER A 127 -4.90 -0.82 -2.22
C SER A 127 -5.44 -1.29 -3.58
N HIS A 128 -4.65 -1.16 -4.65
CA HIS A 128 -5.05 -1.62 -5.98
C HIS A 128 -5.19 -3.14 -6.07
N THR A 129 -4.29 -3.89 -5.44
CA THR A 129 -4.37 -5.35 -5.38
C THR A 129 -5.67 -5.81 -4.74
N LEU A 130 -6.07 -5.19 -3.64
CA LEU A 130 -7.27 -5.57 -2.90
C LEU A 130 -8.58 -5.22 -3.63
N THR A 131 -8.61 -4.17 -4.47
CA THR A 131 -9.81 -3.85 -5.27
C THR A 131 -10.11 -4.89 -6.35
N SER A 132 -9.09 -5.59 -6.82
CA SER A 132 -9.21 -6.66 -7.82
C SER A 132 -8.96 -8.05 -7.24
N PHE A 133 -9.10 -8.21 -5.93
CA PHE A 133 -8.92 -9.49 -5.26
C PHE A 133 -10.25 -10.25 -5.18
N TYR A 134 -10.28 -11.45 -5.77
CA TYR A 134 -11.46 -12.29 -5.86
C TYR A 134 -11.41 -13.43 -4.84
N GLU A 135 -12.57 -13.91 -4.37
CA GLU A 135 -12.68 -15.00 -3.39
C GLU A 135 -12.01 -16.30 -3.87
N SER A 136 -12.11 -16.59 -5.17
CA SER A 136 -11.43 -17.73 -5.82
C SER A 136 -10.92 -17.36 -7.21
N GLU A 137 -9.95 -18.12 -7.74
CA GLU A 137 -9.51 -17.96 -9.13
C GLU A 137 -10.67 -18.29 -10.09
N GLY A 138 -10.96 -17.34 -11.00
CA GLY A 138 -12.08 -17.45 -11.92
C GLY A 138 -13.42 -17.01 -11.37
N ASP A 139 -13.50 -16.55 -10.12
CA ASP A 139 -14.70 -15.98 -9.54
C ASP A 139 -14.94 -14.56 -10.09
N THR A 140 -16.18 -14.14 -10.12
CA THR A 140 -16.60 -12.77 -10.47
C THR A 140 -16.84 -11.92 -9.25
N LYS A 141 -16.89 -12.52 -8.05
CA LYS A 141 -17.16 -11.84 -6.79
C LYS A 141 -15.88 -11.37 -6.14
N ARG A 142 -15.74 -10.05 -6.01
CA ARG A 142 -14.63 -9.44 -5.28
C ARG A 142 -14.70 -9.76 -3.79
N MET A 143 -13.54 -9.92 -3.15
CA MET A 143 -13.45 -10.14 -1.72
C MET A 143 -13.81 -8.88 -0.93
N PHE A 144 -13.55 -7.69 -1.49
CA PHE A 144 -13.88 -6.39 -0.91
C PHE A 144 -14.66 -5.52 -1.89
N ASP A 145 -15.68 -4.84 -1.39
CA ASP A 145 -16.47 -3.86 -2.17
C ASP A 145 -15.76 -2.50 -2.23
N THR A 146 -15.07 -2.12 -1.16
CA THR A 146 -14.35 -0.85 -1.06
C THR A 146 -13.10 -1.01 -0.18
N ILE A 147 -12.00 -0.41 -0.60
CA ILE A 147 -10.78 -0.28 0.20
C ILE A 147 -10.72 1.14 0.77
N ILE A 148 -10.58 1.25 2.08
CA ILE A 148 -10.48 2.52 2.79
C ILE A 148 -9.04 2.70 3.24
N VAL A 149 -8.38 3.76 2.78
CA VAL A 149 -7.02 4.13 3.21
C VAL A 149 -7.14 5.28 4.19
N VAL A 150 -6.66 5.07 5.40
CA VAL A 150 -6.72 6.03 6.50
C VAL A 150 -5.34 6.60 6.76
N THR A 151 -5.22 7.93 6.75
CA THR A 151 -3.97 8.65 7.04
C THR A 151 -4.11 9.52 8.29
N ASP A 152 -3.00 9.87 8.93
CA ASP A 152 -3.00 10.74 10.10
C ASP A 152 -3.21 12.23 9.74
N ARG A 153 -2.63 12.69 8.62
CA ARG A 153 -2.59 14.11 8.26
C ARG A 153 -3.12 14.39 6.87
N GLN A 154 -3.86 15.48 6.72
CA GLN A 154 -4.42 15.93 5.43
C GLN A 154 -3.36 16.14 4.34
N VAL A 155 -2.15 16.62 4.69
CA VAL A 155 -1.05 16.80 3.73
C VAL A 155 -0.54 15.47 3.20
N LEU A 156 -0.44 14.45 4.06
CA LEU A 156 -0.06 13.08 3.67
C LEU A 156 -1.16 12.43 2.84
N ASP A 157 -2.41 12.71 3.15
CA ASP A 157 -3.60 12.31 2.40
C ASP A 157 -3.52 12.76 0.94
N GLU A 158 -3.13 13.99 0.69
CA GLU A 158 -2.98 14.51 -0.68
C GLU A 158 -1.82 13.85 -1.44
N GLN A 159 -0.66 13.67 -0.80
CA GLN A 159 0.51 13.02 -1.41
C GLN A 159 0.23 11.55 -1.69
N LEU A 160 -0.29 10.82 -0.71
CA LEU A 160 -0.66 9.41 -0.86
C LEU A 160 -1.78 9.24 -1.88
N GLY A 161 -2.78 10.13 -1.86
CA GLY A 161 -3.86 10.14 -2.83
C GLY A 161 -3.39 10.39 -4.27
N LYS A 162 -2.42 11.28 -4.47
CA LYS A 162 -1.78 11.48 -5.79
C LYS A 162 -1.04 10.22 -6.23
N LEU A 163 -0.31 9.60 -5.31
CA LEU A 163 0.41 8.36 -5.59
C LEU A 163 -0.55 7.23 -5.95
N ILE A 164 -1.57 6.96 -5.14
CA ILE A 164 -2.54 5.89 -5.41
C ILE A 164 -3.26 6.13 -6.75
N ARG A 165 -3.64 7.37 -7.04
CA ARG A 165 -4.22 7.73 -8.35
C ARG A 165 -3.23 7.54 -9.50
N SER A 166 -1.94 7.80 -9.29
CA SER A 166 -0.95 7.58 -10.35
C SER A 166 -0.74 6.11 -10.69
N LEU A 167 -1.00 5.21 -9.74
CA LEU A 167 -0.88 3.76 -9.93
C LEU A 167 -2.14 3.12 -10.55
N GLN A 168 -3.25 3.86 -10.66
CA GLN A 168 -4.50 3.32 -11.21
C GLN A 168 -4.39 3.09 -12.73
N LYS A 169 -5.02 2.03 -13.21
CA LYS A 169 -5.17 1.73 -14.63
C LYS A 169 -6.41 2.43 -15.21
N ASP A 170 -7.49 2.50 -14.42
CA ASP A 170 -8.78 3.08 -14.80
C ASP A 170 -9.04 4.37 -14.04
N GLU A 171 -9.60 5.37 -14.71
CA GLU A 171 -9.94 6.65 -14.08
C GLU A 171 -11.15 6.54 -13.15
N GLY A 172 -11.12 7.29 -12.05
CA GLY A 172 -12.27 7.48 -11.16
C GLY A 172 -12.50 6.43 -10.09
N ILE A 173 -11.62 5.42 -9.96
CA ILE A 173 -11.72 4.41 -8.90
C ILE A 173 -11.26 4.94 -7.53
N VAL A 174 -10.42 5.97 -7.49
CA VAL A 174 -9.87 6.56 -6.26
C VAL A 174 -10.60 7.85 -5.91
N HIS A 175 -11.16 7.92 -4.71
CA HIS A 175 -11.78 9.13 -4.16
C HIS A 175 -11.04 9.56 -2.88
N THR A 176 -10.73 10.85 -2.78
CA THR A 176 -10.14 11.46 -1.58
C THR A 176 -11.17 12.40 -0.97
N THR A 177 -11.57 12.14 0.28
CA THR A 177 -12.50 13.01 1.01
C THR A 177 -11.75 14.22 1.54
N ARG A 178 -12.00 15.42 1.01
CA ARG A 178 -11.28 16.63 1.42
C ARG A 178 -12.06 17.46 2.45
N ASP A 179 -13.08 18.18 2.02
CA ASP A 179 -13.74 19.21 2.81
C ASP A 179 -15.21 18.89 3.17
N GLY A 180 -15.78 17.85 2.55
CA GLY A 180 -17.19 17.49 2.67
C GLY A 180 -17.59 16.80 3.99
N GLY A 181 -16.66 16.61 4.92
CA GLY A 181 -16.91 16.01 6.22
C GLY A 181 -17.43 14.57 6.16
N SER A 182 -18.20 14.18 7.18
CA SER A 182 -18.79 12.85 7.29
C SER A 182 -19.86 12.56 6.23
N LYS A 183 -20.55 13.58 5.75
CA LYS A 183 -21.60 13.43 4.73
C LYS A 183 -21.01 13.02 3.38
N GLU A 184 -19.94 13.68 2.93
CA GLU A 184 -19.22 13.30 1.69
C GLU A 184 -18.72 11.87 1.76
N LEU A 185 -18.12 11.48 2.88
CA LEU A 185 -17.61 10.14 3.10
C LEU A 185 -18.74 9.09 2.99
N ARG A 186 -19.86 9.34 3.63
CA ARG A 186 -21.04 8.46 3.56
C ARG A 186 -21.52 8.29 2.12
N GLU A 187 -21.72 9.39 1.39
CA GLU A 187 -22.16 9.36 -0.01
C GLU A 187 -21.19 8.57 -0.91
N VAL A 188 -19.89 8.70 -0.67
CA VAL A 188 -18.87 8.01 -1.44
C VAL A 188 -18.89 6.50 -1.16
N LEU A 189 -19.03 6.10 0.10
CA LEU A 189 -19.16 4.70 0.51
C LEU A 189 -20.46 4.08 -0.03
N GLU A 190 -21.56 4.81 0.03
CA GLU A 190 -22.86 4.38 -0.53
C GLU A 190 -22.80 4.17 -2.05
N LYS A 191 -22.06 5.04 -2.76
CA LYS A 191 -21.82 4.93 -4.22
C LYS A 191 -20.89 3.77 -4.61
N GLY A 192 -20.24 3.12 -3.64
CA GLY A 192 -19.37 1.97 -3.88
C GLY A 192 -18.12 2.31 -4.67
N LYS A 193 -17.41 3.37 -4.29
CA LYS A 193 -16.08 3.66 -4.85
C LYS A 193 -15.08 2.60 -4.43
N ASP A 194 -14.22 2.19 -5.35
CA ASP A 194 -13.26 1.10 -5.11
C ASP A 194 -12.21 1.46 -4.05
N ILE A 195 -11.64 2.67 -4.10
CA ILE A 195 -10.66 3.15 -3.11
C ILE A 195 -11.12 4.50 -2.57
N VAL A 196 -11.22 4.60 -1.24
CA VAL A 196 -11.56 5.83 -0.53
C VAL A 196 -10.40 6.20 0.39
N ILE A 197 -9.85 7.40 0.22
CA ILE A 197 -8.76 7.90 1.05
C ILE A 197 -9.34 8.95 2.00
N THR A 198 -9.02 8.83 3.28
CA THR A 198 -9.58 9.69 4.33
C THR A 198 -8.63 9.83 5.51
N THR A 199 -8.89 10.78 6.39
CA THR A 199 -8.10 11.01 7.60
C THR A 199 -8.66 10.27 8.80
N ILE A 200 -7.80 9.98 9.79
CA ILE A 200 -8.16 9.28 11.02
C ILE A 200 -9.28 9.99 11.81
N GLN A 201 -9.33 11.33 11.75
CA GLN A 201 -10.36 12.13 12.43
C GLN A 201 -11.78 11.88 11.90
N LYS A 202 -11.90 11.35 10.68
CA LYS A 202 -13.20 10.98 10.09
C LYS A 202 -13.57 9.52 10.37
N PHE A 203 -12.70 8.76 11.02
CA PHE A 203 -12.89 7.33 11.25
C PHE A 203 -14.15 6.97 12.08
N PRO A 204 -14.52 7.69 13.14
CA PRO A 204 -15.77 7.43 13.88
C PRO A 204 -17.00 7.40 12.98
N PHE A 205 -17.05 8.31 12.00
CA PHE A 205 -18.14 8.37 11.02
C PHE A 205 -18.09 7.22 10.00
N ILE A 206 -16.88 6.71 9.69
CA ILE A 206 -16.70 5.54 8.83
C ILE A 206 -17.34 4.32 9.48
N SER A 207 -17.04 4.11 10.75
CA SER A 207 -17.55 2.99 11.54
C SER A 207 -19.07 2.94 11.55
N GLU A 208 -19.71 4.06 11.85
CA GLU A 208 -21.17 4.19 11.84
C GLU A 208 -21.74 3.91 10.44
N THR A 209 -21.12 4.47 9.41
CA THR A 209 -21.55 4.29 8.02
C THR A 209 -21.38 2.84 7.57
N ILE A 210 -20.23 2.21 7.83
CA ILE A 210 -19.98 0.80 7.50
C ILE A 210 -21.04 -0.09 8.14
N SER A 211 -21.36 0.13 9.42
CA SER A 211 -22.38 -0.64 10.13
C SER A 211 -23.78 -0.50 9.50
N SER A 212 -24.06 0.64 8.87
CA SER A 212 -25.35 0.89 8.18
C SER A 212 -25.43 0.31 6.77
N LEU A 213 -24.29 -0.06 6.15
CA LEU A 213 -24.23 -0.53 4.77
C LEU A 213 -24.39 -2.07 4.61
N GLY A 214 -24.75 -2.77 5.67
CA GLY A 214 -25.17 -4.17 5.65
C GLY A 214 -24.03 -5.14 5.31
N ASP A 215 -24.25 -5.98 4.27
CA ASP A 215 -23.33 -7.08 3.93
C ASP A 215 -22.10 -6.69 3.11
N ARG A 216 -21.86 -5.39 2.91
CA ARG A 216 -20.66 -4.93 2.19
C ARG A 216 -19.39 -5.23 2.96
N LYS A 217 -18.37 -5.65 2.25
CA LYS A 217 -17.05 -5.99 2.78
C LYS A 217 -16.07 -4.86 2.51
N PHE A 218 -15.44 -4.37 3.57
CA PHE A 218 -14.47 -3.29 3.52
C PHE A 218 -13.09 -3.79 3.90
N GLY A 219 -12.07 -3.40 3.11
CA GLY A 219 -10.67 -3.52 3.50
C GLY A 219 -10.20 -2.17 4.05
N VAL A 220 -9.58 -2.14 5.23
CA VAL A 220 -9.07 -0.90 5.83
C VAL A 220 -7.56 -0.95 5.95
N ILE A 221 -6.88 0.02 5.34
CA ILE A 221 -5.43 0.20 5.42
C ILE A 221 -5.15 1.46 6.21
N ILE A 222 -4.43 1.35 7.32
CA ILE A 222 -4.13 2.47 8.21
C ILE A 222 -2.64 2.79 8.13
N ASP A 223 -2.31 4.01 7.71
CA ASP A 223 -0.95 4.52 7.71
C ASP A 223 -0.64 5.20 9.06
N GLU A 224 0.60 5.03 9.56
CA GLU A 224 1.08 5.64 10.81
C GLU A 224 0.23 5.30 12.05
N VAL A 225 0.03 4.02 12.33
CA VAL A 225 -0.74 3.56 13.51
C VAL A 225 -0.22 4.14 14.84
N HIS A 226 1.07 4.53 14.89
CA HIS A 226 1.69 5.12 16.09
C HIS A 226 1.15 6.50 16.46
N SER A 227 0.71 7.31 15.50
CA SER A 227 0.20 8.66 15.75
C SER A 227 -1.24 8.66 16.27
N SER A 228 -1.94 7.55 16.15
CA SER A 228 -3.30 7.36 16.67
C SER A 228 -3.36 7.09 18.19
N GLN A 229 -2.28 7.38 18.94
CA GLN A 229 -2.17 7.21 20.40
C GLN A 229 -3.07 8.12 21.25
N SER A 230 -4.00 8.88 20.69
CA SER A 230 -5.12 9.38 21.47
C SER A 230 -6.05 8.20 21.76
N GLY A 231 -5.98 7.66 22.97
CA GLY A 231 -6.57 6.35 23.36
C GLY A 231 -8.08 6.16 23.10
N GLU A 232 -8.80 7.21 22.74
CA GLU A 232 -10.21 7.14 22.31
C GLU A 232 -10.35 6.68 20.85
N LEU A 233 -9.56 7.23 19.93
CA LEU A 233 -9.58 6.85 18.51
C LEU A 233 -9.13 5.40 18.29
N SER A 234 -8.14 4.94 19.06
CA SER A 234 -7.72 3.54 19.04
C SER A 234 -8.81 2.58 19.53
N LYS A 235 -9.57 2.96 20.56
CA LYS A 235 -10.70 2.17 21.08
C LYS A 235 -11.88 2.14 20.11
N GLU A 236 -12.19 3.25 19.45
CA GLU A 236 -13.25 3.31 18.45
C GLU A 236 -12.88 2.53 17.18
N LEU A 237 -11.60 2.57 16.79
CA LEU A 237 -11.06 1.78 15.69
C LEU A 237 -11.17 0.28 15.99
N LYS A 238 -10.79 -0.15 17.17
CA LYS A 238 -10.97 -1.53 17.65
C LYS A 238 -12.45 -1.94 17.65
N LYS A 239 -13.34 -1.12 18.20
CA LYS A 239 -14.77 -1.40 18.29
C LYS A 239 -15.46 -1.47 16.93
N SER A 240 -14.99 -0.70 15.94
CA SER A 240 -15.58 -0.70 14.60
C SER A 240 -15.08 -1.81 13.69
N LEU A 241 -13.89 -2.34 13.97
CA LEU A 241 -13.31 -3.46 13.22
C LEU A 241 -13.69 -4.83 13.81
N SER A 242 -14.04 -4.91 15.08
CA SER A 242 -14.50 -6.15 15.73
C SER A 242 -16.03 -6.28 15.59
N LYS A 243 -16.48 -7.10 14.65
CA LYS A 243 -17.89 -7.55 14.57
C LYS A 243 -18.19 -8.80 15.42
N SER A 244 -17.20 -9.39 16.09
CA SER A 244 -17.34 -10.58 16.93
C SER A 244 -17.05 -10.24 18.39
N GLU A 245 -17.97 -10.60 19.28
CA GLU A 245 -17.86 -10.44 20.74
C GLU A 245 -16.79 -11.34 21.39
N ASP A 246 -16.08 -12.18 20.60
CA ASP A 246 -15.12 -13.21 21.06
C ASP A 246 -13.66 -12.94 20.68
N ASP A 247 -13.30 -11.79 20.13
CA ASP A 247 -11.89 -11.51 19.88
C ASP A 247 -11.23 -10.94 21.13
N ASP A 248 -10.32 -11.75 21.69
CA ASP A 248 -9.37 -11.37 22.71
C ASP A 248 -8.74 -10.00 22.41
N GLU A 249 -8.61 -9.19 23.43
CA GLU A 249 -8.11 -7.83 23.41
C GLU A 249 -6.79 -7.76 22.60
N PHE A 250 -6.91 -7.38 21.31
CA PHE A 250 -5.76 -7.24 20.42
C PHE A 250 -4.88 -6.09 20.95
N ASP A 251 -3.90 -6.44 21.77
CA ASP A 251 -2.93 -5.50 22.33
C ASP A 251 -1.73 -5.39 21.39
N TYR A 252 -1.76 -4.33 20.58
CA TYR A 252 -0.69 -3.95 19.68
C TYR A 252 0.66 -3.75 20.40
N GLU A 253 0.63 -3.19 21.63
CA GLU A 253 1.84 -2.98 22.42
C GLU A 253 2.44 -4.30 22.93
N GLU A 254 1.61 -5.28 23.24
CA GLU A 254 2.07 -6.61 23.66
C GLU A 254 2.73 -7.36 22.51
N MET A 255 2.19 -7.24 21.31
CA MET A 255 2.78 -7.84 20.10
C MET A 255 4.14 -7.22 19.75
N LEU A 256 4.29 -5.89 19.85
CA LEU A 256 5.57 -5.22 19.67
C LEU A 256 6.61 -5.59 20.73
N ARG A 257 6.19 -5.86 21.97
CA ARG A 257 7.09 -6.28 23.06
C ARG A 257 7.59 -7.72 22.86
N GLN A 258 6.80 -8.59 22.24
CA GLN A 258 7.21 -9.98 21.98
C GLN A 258 8.22 -10.09 20.82
N GLU A 259 8.24 -9.15 19.87
CA GLU A 259 9.21 -9.15 18.77
C GLU A 259 10.57 -8.50 19.12
N ILE A 260 10.68 -7.81 20.27
CA ILE A 260 11.91 -7.15 20.72
C ILE A 260 12.75 -8.04 21.68
N GLN A 261 12.25 -9.21 22.06
CA GLN A 261 13.00 -10.24 22.80
C GLN A 261 13.60 -11.29 21.84
#